data_56227d886a1202909011e948f0a97a9f
#
_entry.id   56227d886a1202909011e948f0a97a9f
#
_cell.length_a   1.000
_cell.length_b   1.000
_cell.length_c   1.000
_cell.angle_alpha   90.00
_cell.angle_beta   90.00
_cell.angle_gamma   90.00
#
_symmetry.space_group_name_H-M   'P 1'
#
loop_
_entity.id
_entity.type
_entity.pdbx_description
1 polymer ?
#
loop_
_entity_poly.entity_id
_entity_poly.type
_entity_poly.pdbx_seq_one_letter_code
_entity_poly.pdbx_strand_id
1 'polypeptide(L)'
;MCIRDRDWINKEELMFFVKEFENSGMRGPLNRYRAQTIDYEELVELETAKISQPSCFISGTLDPVAFFLKNSIEDGAGKGAFHGPTAESMAKEMLEKRSDLYEDLRIVKFVDGVGHWTQQEAPNIVNDNFEKFLKGL
;
A
#
# COMPACT_ATOMS: atom_id res chain seq x y z
N MET A 1 -5.49 -6.41 -12.12
CA MET A 1 -6.53 -5.58 -11.52
C MET A 1 -7.11 -4.71 -12.63
N CYS A 2 -8.38 -4.91 -13.01
CA CYS A 2 -8.99 -4.14 -14.11
C CYS A 2 -9.72 -2.93 -13.51
N ILE A 3 -9.29 -1.73 -13.85
CA ILE A 3 -9.96 -0.45 -13.49
C ILE A 3 -11.37 -0.41 -14.08
N ARG A 4 -11.63 -1.18 -15.13
CA ARG A 4 -12.86 -1.19 -15.93
C ARG A 4 -14.13 -1.51 -15.15
N ASP A 5 -14.03 -2.24 -14.02
CA ASP A 5 -15.16 -2.80 -13.30
C ASP A 5 -15.22 -2.26 -11.85
N ARG A 6 -14.69 -1.04 -11.61
CA ARG A 6 -14.63 -0.44 -10.28
C ARG A 6 -15.51 0.79 -10.17
N ASP A 7 -16.36 0.81 -9.15
CA ASP A 7 -17.33 1.90 -8.89
C ASP A 7 -16.67 3.18 -8.32
N TRP A 8 -15.38 3.09 -7.89
CA TRP A 8 -14.66 4.20 -7.27
C TRP A 8 -14.03 5.20 -8.27
N ILE A 9 -14.01 4.88 -9.57
CA ILE A 9 -13.51 5.77 -10.62
C ILE A 9 -14.52 5.84 -11.77
N ASN A 10 -15.01 7.03 -12.08
CA ASN A 10 -15.90 7.24 -13.21
C ASN A 10 -15.12 7.44 -14.52
N LYS A 11 -15.84 7.50 -15.64
CA LYS A 11 -15.24 7.62 -16.96
C LYS A 11 -14.47 8.93 -17.15
N GLU A 12 -14.93 10.02 -16.59
CA GLU A 12 -14.31 11.35 -16.72
C GLU A 12 -12.97 11.38 -15.96
N GLU A 13 -12.95 10.88 -14.74
CA GLU A 13 -11.74 10.72 -13.93
C GLU A 13 -10.73 9.80 -14.63
N LEU A 14 -11.18 8.67 -15.18
CA LEU A 14 -10.30 7.79 -15.94
C LEU A 14 -9.69 8.50 -17.16
N MET A 15 -10.48 9.29 -17.91
CA MET A 15 -9.99 10.02 -19.07
C MET A 15 -9.00 11.12 -18.70
N PHE A 16 -9.09 11.68 -17.49
CA PHE A 16 -8.08 12.59 -16.98
C PHE A 16 -6.71 11.88 -16.87
N PHE A 17 -6.66 10.69 -16.25
CA PHE A 17 -5.43 9.90 -16.18
C PHE A 17 -4.89 9.53 -17.58
N VAL A 18 -5.77 9.10 -18.47
CA VAL A 18 -5.38 8.78 -19.87
C VAL A 18 -4.68 9.96 -20.52
N LYS A 19 -5.26 11.15 -20.42
CA LYS A 19 -4.69 12.38 -21.00
C LYS A 19 -3.35 12.76 -20.38
N GLU A 20 -3.20 12.61 -19.07
CA GLU A 20 -1.93 12.88 -18.40
C GLU A 20 -0.82 11.92 -18.88
N PHE A 21 -1.13 10.64 -19.06
CA PHE A 21 -0.17 9.67 -19.59
C PHE A 21 0.09 9.84 -21.10
N GLU A 22 -0.87 10.29 -21.89
CA GLU A 22 -0.66 10.68 -23.28
C GLU A 22 0.35 11.85 -23.40
N ASN A 23 0.27 12.82 -22.48
CA ASN A 23 1.17 13.98 -22.44
C ASN A 23 2.58 13.62 -21.91
N SER A 24 2.66 12.87 -20.81
CA SER A 24 3.92 12.57 -20.11
C SER A 24 4.62 11.30 -20.59
N GLY A 25 3.87 10.38 -21.20
CA GLY A 25 4.32 9.02 -21.50
C GLY A 25 4.49 8.15 -20.26
N MET A 26 4.74 6.87 -20.49
CA MET A 26 4.88 5.84 -19.45
C MET A 26 6.32 5.64 -18.98
N ARG A 27 7.31 6.32 -19.60
CA ARG A 27 8.73 6.09 -19.28
C ARG A 27 9.07 6.44 -17.82
N GLY A 28 8.57 7.58 -17.33
CA GLY A 28 8.81 8.02 -15.95
C GLY A 28 8.28 7.03 -14.93
N PRO A 29 6.99 6.70 -14.94
CA PRO A 29 6.41 5.68 -14.07
C PRO A 29 7.11 4.33 -14.12
N LEU A 30 7.49 3.85 -15.31
CA LEU A 30 8.18 2.57 -15.48
C LEU A 30 9.63 2.60 -14.96
N ASN A 31 10.30 3.75 -14.96
CA ASN A 31 11.65 3.87 -14.43
C ASN A 31 11.72 3.59 -12.94
N ARG A 32 10.65 3.86 -12.17
CA ARG A 32 10.55 3.48 -10.76
C ARG A 32 10.79 1.98 -10.55
N TYR A 33 10.23 1.15 -11.43
CA TYR A 33 10.40 -0.30 -11.36
C TYR A 33 11.76 -0.76 -11.90
N ARG A 34 12.30 -0.06 -12.92
CA ARG A 34 13.63 -0.38 -13.50
C ARG A 34 14.77 -0.03 -12.55
N ALA A 35 14.58 0.96 -11.69
CA ALA A 35 15.59 1.38 -10.72
C ALA A 35 15.72 0.43 -9.52
N GLN A 36 14.80 -0.51 -9.30
CA GLN A 36 14.77 -1.36 -8.11
C GLN A 36 16.08 -2.13 -7.85
N THR A 37 16.76 -2.61 -8.90
CA THR A 37 18.04 -3.30 -8.74
C THR A 37 19.13 -2.33 -8.26
N ILE A 38 19.15 -1.12 -8.81
CA ILE A 38 20.10 -0.07 -8.42
C ILE A 38 19.81 0.38 -6.98
N ASP A 39 18.53 0.63 -6.67
CA ASP A 39 18.09 0.99 -5.32
C ASP A 39 18.53 -0.07 -4.30
N TYR A 40 18.39 -1.35 -4.62
CA TYR A 40 18.81 -2.45 -3.76
C TYR A 40 20.33 -2.47 -3.53
N GLU A 41 21.13 -2.23 -4.56
CA GLU A 41 22.60 -2.21 -4.50
C GLU A 41 23.13 -0.96 -3.75
N GLU A 42 22.50 0.19 -3.95
CA GLU A 42 22.93 1.47 -3.36
C GLU A 42 22.43 1.70 -1.94
N LEU A 43 21.33 1.05 -1.54
CA LEU A 43 20.66 1.28 -0.25
C LEU A 43 20.86 0.12 0.75
N VAL A 44 21.94 -0.66 0.60
CA VAL A 44 22.26 -1.80 1.50
C VAL A 44 22.31 -1.38 2.97
N GLU A 45 22.76 -0.17 3.27
CA GLU A 45 22.80 0.38 4.62
C GLU A 45 21.41 0.54 5.27
N LEU A 46 20.34 0.58 4.47
CA LEU A 46 18.97 0.67 4.97
C LEU A 46 18.35 -0.71 5.32
N GLU A 47 19.03 -1.82 5.03
CA GLU A 47 18.48 -3.17 5.28
C GLU A 47 18.10 -3.38 6.74
N THR A 48 18.86 -2.79 7.66
CA THR A 48 18.61 -2.89 9.11
C THR A 48 18.13 -1.59 9.75
N ALA A 49 17.90 -0.56 8.94
CA ALA A 49 17.47 0.74 9.44
C ALA A 49 16.03 0.69 9.94
N LYS A 50 15.77 1.41 11.03
CA LYS A 50 14.43 1.60 11.57
C LYS A 50 13.89 2.98 11.21
N ILE A 51 12.58 3.06 11.07
CA ILE A 51 11.87 4.32 10.87
C ILE A 51 11.62 4.92 12.25
N SER A 52 12.36 5.96 12.59
CA SER A 52 12.28 6.63 13.91
C SER A 52 11.17 7.69 13.99
N GLN A 53 10.68 8.14 12.82
CA GLN A 53 9.62 9.14 12.78
C GLN A 53 8.26 8.53 13.15
N PRO A 54 7.36 9.32 13.78
CA PRO A 54 5.98 8.92 13.94
C PRO A 54 5.39 8.46 12.62
N SER A 55 4.78 7.28 12.60
CA SER A 55 4.35 6.62 11.38
C SER A 55 2.88 6.24 11.39
N CYS A 56 2.27 6.31 10.21
CA CYS A 56 0.90 5.88 9.95
C CYS A 56 0.90 4.93 8.74
N PHE A 57 0.32 3.75 8.89
CA PHE A 57 0.18 2.78 7.82
C PHE A 57 -1.31 2.54 7.52
N ILE A 58 -1.71 2.75 6.25
CA ILE A 58 -3.08 2.52 5.80
C ILE A 58 -3.02 1.71 4.50
N SER A 59 -3.79 0.62 4.42
CA SER A 59 -3.88 -0.24 3.24
C SER A 59 -5.27 -0.87 3.12
N GLY A 60 -5.58 -1.45 1.96
CA GLY A 60 -6.81 -2.21 1.74
C GLY A 60 -6.61 -3.70 2.00
N THR A 61 -7.67 -4.40 2.45
CA THR A 61 -7.61 -5.86 2.66
C THR A 61 -7.53 -6.66 1.36
N LEU A 62 -7.87 -6.03 0.22
CA LEU A 62 -7.75 -6.62 -1.11
C LEU A 62 -6.50 -6.15 -1.87
N ASP A 63 -5.59 -5.43 -1.21
CA ASP A 63 -4.33 -5.03 -1.82
C ASP A 63 -3.41 -6.24 -2.03
N PRO A 64 -3.10 -6.62 -3.29
CA PRO A 64 -2.22 -7.74 -3.56
C PRO A 64 -0.81 -7.54 -3.00
N VAL A 65 -0.34 -6.29 -2.87
CA VAL A 65 0.99 -6.00 -2.30
C VAL A 65 1.00 -6.31 -0.81
N ALA A 66 -0.04 -5.92 -0.06
CA ALA A 66 -0.18 -6.29 1.35
C ALA A 66 -0.25 -7.81 1.53
N PHE A 67 -0.90 -8.51 0.59
CA PHE A 67 -0.97 -9.97 0.58
C PHE A 67 0.39 -10.64 0.26
N PHE A 68 1.15 -10.10 -0.67
CA PHE A 68 2.51 -10.60 -0.97
C PHE A 68 3.46 -10.37 0.20
N LEU A 69 3.37 -9.25 0.89
CA LEU A 69 4.16 -9.00 2.10
C LEU A 69 3.86 -10.03 3.21
N LYS A 70 2.64 -10.54 3.27
CA LYS A 70 2.25 -11.61 4.18
C LYS A 70 2.88 -12.96 3.80
N ASN A 71 2.79 -13.34 2.51
CA ASN A 71 3.13 -14.68 2.04
C ASN A 71 4.61 -14.86 1.69
N SER A 72 5.37 -13.80 1.47
CA SER A 72 6.81 -13.90 1.18
C SER A 72 7.64 -14.36 2.37
N ILE A 73 7.05 -14.48 3.55
CA ILE A 73 7.74 -14.90 4.77
C ILE A 73 7.48 -16.37 5.12
N GLU A 74 6.38 -16.96 4.69
CA GLU A 74 5.98 -18.29 5.19
C GLU A 74 5.88 -19.42 4.16
N ASP A 75 5.50 -19.15 2.90
CA ASP A 75 5.37 -20.24 1.89
C ASP A 75 5.49 -19.70 0.47
N GLY A 76 6.49 -20.13 -0.25
CA GLY A 76 6.73 -19.79 -1.64
C GLY A 76 5.69 -20.33 -2.66
N ALA A 77 4.40 -20.28 -2.34
CA ALA A 77 3.36 -20.69 -3.28
C ALA A 77 2.03 -20.00 -3.00
N GLY A 78 1.64 -19.12 -3.89
CA GLY A 78 0.28 -18.60 -3.98
C GLY A 78 -0.74 -19.70 -4.19
N LYS A 79 -1.30 -20.23 -3.13
CA LYS A 79 -2.49 -21.08 -3.16
C LYS A 79 -3.62 -20.39 -2.39
N GLY A 80 -4.46 -19.78 -3.15
CA GLY A 80 -5.63 -19.42 -2.99
C GLY A 80 -6.79 -19.10 -2.43
N ALA A 81 -7.69 -19.49 -2.12
CA ALA A 81 -9.07 -19.12 -1.86
C ALA A 81 -9.21 -17.73 -1.25
N PHE A 82 -9.94 -16.88 -1.94
CA PHE A 82 -10.36 -15.53 -1.56
C PHE A 82 -11.35 -15.51 -0.36
N HIS A 83 -10.98 -16.12 0.73
CA HIS A 83 -11.46 -15.75 2.04
C HIS A 83 -10.29 -14.99 2.72
N GLY A 84 -10.12 -13.74 2.28
CA GLY A 84 -9.06 -12.88 2.76
C GLY A 84 -9.14 -12.68 4.26
N PRO A 85 -8.01 -12.42 4.91
CA PRO A 85 -7.98 -12.06 6.32
C PRO A 85 -8.82 -10.78 6.54
N THR A 86 -9.43 -10.68 7.72
CA THR A 86 -10.15 -9.45 8.10
C THR A 86 -9.17 -8.29 8.30
N ALA A 87 -9.65 -7.05 8.17
CA ALA A 87 -8.84 -5.86 8.42
C ALA A 87 -8.17 -5.91 9.81
N GLU A 88 -8.87 -6.41 10.81
CA GLU A 88 -8.36 -6.57 12.17
C GLU A 88 -7.20 -7.57 12.26
N SER A 89 -7.35 -8.75 11.61
CA SER A 89 -6.28 -9.75 11.60
C SER A 89 -5.03 -9.26 10.83
N MET A 90 -5.20 -8.51 9.75
CA MET A 90 -4.09 -7.92 9.01
C MET A 90 -3.38 -6.84 9.81
N ALA A 91 -4.13 -5.98 10.50
CA ALA A 91 -3.54 -4.96 11.36
C ALA A 91 -2.74 -5.57 12.51
N LYS A 92 -3.29 -6.61 13.14
CA LYS A 92 -2.60 -7.35 14.21
C LYS A 92 -1.31 -7.99 13.69
N GLU A 93 -1.37 -8.67 12.56
CA GLU A 93 -0.20 -9.31 11.95
C GLU A 93 0.87 -8.29 11.54
N MET A 94 0.47 -7.14 10.98
CA MET A 94 1.37 -6.04 10.66
C MET A 94 2.10 -5.55 11.90
N LEU A 95 1.38 -5.34 13.01
CA LEU A 95 1.96 -4.92 14.28
C LEU A 95 2.93 -5.97 14.86
N GLU A 96 2.58 -7.26 14.76
CA GLU A 96 3.42 -8.34 15.29
C GLU A 96 4.69 -8.58 14.48
N LYS A 97 4.61 -8.51 13.14
CA LYS A 97 5.72 -8.88 12.24
C LYS A 97 6.56 -7.71 11.74
N ARG A 98 6.06 -6.48 11.82
CA ARG A 98 6.71 -5.30 11.26
C ARG A 98 6.96 -4.18 12.27
N SER A 99 6.58 -4.37 13.51
CA SER A 99 6.87 -3.40 14.57
C SER A 99 8.37 -3.19 14.80
N ASP A 100 9.20 -4.16 14.41
CA ASP A 100 10.64 -4.05 14.45
C ASP A 100 11.23 -3.03 13.45
N LEU A 101 10.47 -2.68 12.40
CA LEU A 101 10.85 -1.66 11.42
C LEU A 101 10.52 -0.23 11.85
N TYR A 102 9.66 -0.06 12.84
CA TYR A 102 9.16 1.25 13.28
C TYR A 102 9.44 1.45 14.77
N GLU A 103 9.94 2.62 15.13
CA GLU A 103 10.07 3.02 16.55
C GLU A 103 8.77 3.62 17.09
N ASP A 104 8.00 4.31 16.25
CA ASP A 104 6.75 4.98 16.62
C ASP A 104 5.65 4.78 15.56
N LEU A 105 5.09 3.57 15.50
CA LEU A 105 3.98 3.24 14.59
C LEU A 105 2.63 3.49 15.31
N ARG A 106 2.04 4.66 15.08
CA ARG A 106 0.85 5.15 15.84
C ARG A 106 -0.47 4.66 15.27
N ILE A 107 -0.57 4.51 13.96
CA ILE A 107 -1.79 4.06 13.29
C ILE A 107 -1.46 2.94 12.32
N VAL A 108 -2.16 1.82 12.47
CA VAL A 108 -2.23 0.74 11.48
C VAL A 108 -3.70 0.52 11.13
N LYS A 109 -4.07 0.82 9.89
CA LYS A 109 -5.45 0.68 9.42
C LYS A 109 -5.50 -0.13 8.14
N PHE A 110 -6.21 -1.25 8.18
CA PHE A 110 -6.67 -1.93 6.97
C PHE A 110 -8.15 -1.61 6.72
N VAL A 111 -8.51 -1.39 5.47
CA VAL A 111 -9.87 -1.04 5.06
C VAL A 111 -10.48 -2.22 4.32
N ASP A 112 -11.58 -2.77 4.86
CA ASP A 112 -12.23 -3.95 4.30
C ASP A 112 -12.77 -3.70 2.90
N GLY A 113 -12.53 -4.66 1.99
CA GLY A 113 -13.02 -4.62 0.63
C GLY A 113 -12.33 -3.63 -0.30
N VAL A 114 -11.29 -2.93 0.19
CA VAL A 114 -10.54 -1.92 -0.56
C VAL A 114 -9.26 -2.53 -1.12
N GLY A 115 -8.89 -2.14 -2.32
CA GLY A 115 -7.71 -2.64 -3.04
C GLY A 115 -6.48 -1.76 -2.88
N HIS A 116 -5.62 -1.80 -3.91
CA HIS A 116 -4.31 -1.14 -3.93
C HIS A 116 -4.39 0.39 -3.94
N TRP A 117 -5.42 0.95 -4.55
CA TRP A 117 -5.61 2.40 -4.65
C TRP A 117 -6.40 2.94 -3.47
N THR A 118 -5.99 2.58 -2.27
CA THR A 118 -6.72 2.81 -1.00
C THR A 118 -7.18 4.26 -0.84
N GLN A 119 -6.34 5.24 -1.19
CA GLN A 119 -6.67 6.68 -1.09
C GLN A 119 -7.72 7.14 -2.11
N GLN A 120 -7.89 6.41 -3.21
CA GLN A 120 -8.88 6.70 -4.24
C GLN A 120 -10.17 5.90 -4.02
N GLU A 121 -10.02 4.66 -3.53
CA GLU A 121 -11.14 3.76 -3.27
C GLU A 121 -11.89 4.13 -1.98
N ALA A 122 -11.19 4.67 -0.97
CA ALA A 122 -11.75 5.04 0.33
C ALA A 122 -11.21 6.38 0.87
N PRO A 123 -11.37 7.50 0.12
CA PRO A 123 -10.73 8.77 0.45
C PRO A 123 -11.11 9.31 1.83
N ASN A 124 -12.37 9.17 2.24
CA ASN A 124 -12.83 9.66 3.54
C ASN A 124 -12.11 8.92 4.68
N ILE A 125 -12.00 7.59 4.61
CA ILE A 125 -11.34 6.79 5.64
C ILE A 125 -9.85 7.14 5.72
N VAL A 126 -9.19 7.31 4.57
CA VAL A 126 -7.78 7.70 4.52
C VAL A 126 -7.58 9.08 5.11
N ASN A 127 -8.38 10.07 4.71
CA ASN A 127 -8.29 11.45 5.20
C ASN A 127 -8.55 11.53 6.70
N ASP A 128 -9.57 10.87 7.22
CA ASP A 128 -9.90 10.84 8.65
C ASP A 128 -8.74 10.28 9.50
N ASN A 129 -8.10 9.21 9.01
CA ASN A 129 -6.96 8.61 9.71
C ASN A 129 -5.71 9.50 9.62
N PHE A 130 -5.45 10.15 8.49
CA PHE A 130 -4.36 11.13 8.38
C PHE A 130 -4.60 12.35 9.25
N GLU A 131 -5.81 12.89 9.27
CA GLU A 131 -6.15 14.02 10.14
C GLU A 131 -5.94 13.67 11.61
N LYS A 132 -6.39 12.48 12.03
CA LYS A 132 -6.17 11.97 13.38
C LYS A 132 -4.68 11.79 13.70
N PHE A 133 -3.91 11.26 12.76
CA PHE A 133 -2.47 11.09 12.92
C PHE A 133 -1.76 12.44 13.07
N LEU A 134 -2.03 13.40 12.18
CA LEU A 134 -1.41 14.73 12.22
C LEU A 134 -1.76 15.53 13.48
N LYS A 135 -2.99 15.41 13.99
CA LYS A 135 -3.39 16.04 15.26
C LYS A 135 -2.70 15.41 16.47
N GLY A 136 -2.15 14.21 16.33
CA GLY A 136 -1.42 13.51 17.38
C GLY A 136 0.11 13.72 17.38
N LEU A 137 0.63 14.51 16.41
CA LEU A 137 2.04 14.89 16.32
C LEU A 137 2.35 16.02 17.29
#